data_36cb069f2d12c1af181bc7b360606c05
#
_entry.id   36cb069f2d12c1af181bc7b360606c05
#
_cell.length_a   1.000
_cell.length_b   1.000
_cell.length_c   1.000
_cell.angle_alpha   90.00
_cell.angle_beta   90.00
_cell.angle_gamma   90.00
#
_symmetry.space_group_name_H-M   'P 1'
#
loop_
_entity.id
_entity.type
_entity.pdbx_description
1 polymer ?
#
loop_
_entity_poly.entity_id
_entity_poly.type
_entity_poly.pdbx_seq_one_letter_code
_entity_poly.pdbx_strand_id
1 'polypeptide(L)'
;VDSSGNTVLQNTTTEKRQIISEETSKTVREQLEAVVSGNPSHNAYIQGYRIGGKSGTAEIRATRDIEDDYVASYCCFAPADDPELIMLIQADYPNPEIGYYGSKVVTPYAQEIMEEILPYMGFYPEYTDEEAKEMNVAVPLLQDATIENAQATLEQMGLTYEVVGSGSTVVSQSPTTGTSVAKGGKVLLLSLIHI
;
A
#
# COMPACT_ATOMS: atom_id res chain seq x y z
N VAL A 1 -8.77 -19.19 24.97
CA VAL A 1 -8.09 -20.48 25.19
C VAL A 1 -7.52 -20.51 26.60
N ASP A 2 -7.40 -21.68 27.17
CA ASP A 2 -6.71 -21.88 28.44
C ASP A 2 -5.18 -22.02 28.25
N SER A 3 -4.43 -22.20 29.33
CA SER A 3 -2.96 -22.34 29.28
C SER A 3 -2.49 -23.60 28.55
N SER A 4 -3.39 -24.53 28.27
CA SER A 4 -3.13 -25.79 27.54
C SER A 4 -3.55 -25.71 26.07
N GLY A 5 -4.02 -24.53 25.61
CA GLY A 5 -4.46 -24.27 24.23
C GLY A 5 -5.89 -24.72 23.92
N ASN A 6 -6.68 -25.15 24.92
CA ASN A 6 -8.06 -25.56 24.69
C ASN A 6 -8.97 -24.33 24.56
N THR A 7 -9.95 -24.38 23.67
CA THR A 7 -10.96 -23.34 23.54
C THR A 7 -11.87 -23.31 24.76
N VAL A 8 -11.80 -22.25 25.56
CA VAL A 8 -12.63 -22.06 26.77
C VAL A 8 -13.94 -21.34 26.43
N LEU A 9 -13.87 -20.40 25.47
CA LEU A 9 -15.02 -19.64 25.00
C LEU A 9 -14.83 -19.35 23.49
N GLN A 10 -15.86 -19.64 22.74
CA GLN A 10 -15.94 -19.27 21.32
C GLN A 10 -17.19 -18.44 21.10
N ASN A 11 -17.00 -17.17 20.73
CA ASN A 11 -18.11 -16.32 20.33
C ASN A 11 -18.48 -16.66 18.88
N THR A 12 -19.76 -16.95 18.67
CA THR A 12 -20.33 -17.13 17.32
C THR A 12 -21.08 -15.88 16.94
N THR A 13 -20.96 -15.48 15.68
CA THR A 13 -21.74 -14.37 15.12
C THR A 13 -23.23 -14.69 15.21
N THR A 14 -24.02 -13.78 15.77
CA THR A 14 -25.47 -13.90 15.83
C THR A 14 -26.08 -12.69 15.16
N GLU A 15 -26.77 -12.91 14.06
CA GLU A 15 -27.57 -11.86 13.40
C GLU A 15 -28.81 -11.56 14.24
N LYS A 16 -28.98 -10.30 14.62
CA LYS A 16 -30.14 -9.84 15.39
C LYS A 16 -31.23 -9.27 14.49
N ARG A 17 -30.88 -8.41 13.59
CA ARG A 17 -31.77 -7.77 12.62
C ARG A 17 -30.99 -6.98 11.58
N GLN A 18 -31.56 -6.81 10.41
CA GLN A 18 -31.10 -5.83 9.43
C GLN A 18 -31.46 -4.42 9.90
N ILE A 19 -30.49 -3.50 9.93
CA ILE A 19 -30.65 -2.11 10.41
C ILE A 19 -30.60 -1.08 9.27
N ILE A 20 -29.97 -1.42 8.15
CA ILE A 20 -29.90 -0.61 6.93
C ILE A 20 -30.12 -1.53 5.72
N SER A 21 -30.54 -0.96 4.58
CA SER A 21 -30.64 -1.69 3.34
C SER A 21 -29.26 -2.00 2.74
N GLU A 22 -29.18 -3.00 1.87
CA GLU A 22 -27.96 -3.31 1.11
C GLU A 22 -27.50 -2.12 0.26
N GLU A 23 -28.45 -1.41 -0.36
CA GLU A 23 -28.19 -0.21 -1.16
C GLU A 23 -27.55 0.90 -0.31
N THR A 24 -28.09 1.15 0.90
CA THR A 24 -27.50 2.11 1.83
C THR A 24 -26.10 1.69 2.26
N SER A 25 -25.90 0.41 2.57
CA SER A 25 -24.59 -0.14 2.93
C SER A 25 -23.58 0.05 1.78
N LYS A 26 -23.99 -0.27 0.55
CA LYS A 26 -23.16 -0.08 -0.65
C LYS A 26 -22.77 1.39 -0.82
N THR A 27 -23.74 2.30 -0.78
CA THR A 27 -23.50 3.74 -0.93
C THR A 27 -22.52 4.26 0.11
N VAL A 28 -22.64 3.84 1.37
CA VAL A 28 -21.70 4.24 2.44
C VAL A 28 -20.31 3.70 2.18
N ARG A 29 -20.17 2.45 1.74
CA ARG A 29 -18.85 1.88 1.40
C ARG A 29 -18.19 2.64 0.25
N GLU A 30 -18.93 2.95 -0.82
CA GLU A 30 -18.44 3.75 -1.95
C GLU A 30 -17.98 5.15 -1.50
N GLN A 31 -18.70 5.80 -0.60
CA GLN A 31 -18.28 7.09 -0.04
C GLN A 31 -17.02 6.97 0.82
N LEU A 32 -16.91 5.93 1.62
CA LEU A 32 -15.71 5.69 2.44
C LEU A 32 -14.49 5.30 1.60
N GLU A 33 -14.69 4.59 0.50
CA GLU A 33 -13.64 4.35 -0.50
C GLU A 33 -13.21 5.65 -1.17
N ALA A 34 -14.15 6.51 -1.57
CA ALA A 34 -13.86 7.80 -2.17
C ALA A 34 -13.10 8.75 -1.21
N VAL A 35 -13.30 8.64 0.10
CA VAL A 35 -12.51 9.38 1.09
C VAL A 35 -11.05 8.97 1.07
N VAL A 36 -10.75 7.69 0.86
CA VAL A 36 -9.38 7.17 0.80
C VAL A 36 -8.75 7.45 -0.56
N SER A 37 -9.41 7.10 -1.65
CA SER A 37 -8.89 7.24 -3.02
C SER A 37 -8.87 8.68 -3.52
N GLY A 38 -9.80 9.52 -3.07
CA GLY A 38 -9.89 10.92 -3.47
C GLY A 38 -8.77 11.83 -2.93
N ASN A 39 -7.95 11.33 -2.03
CA ASN A 39 -6.77 12.00 -1.52
C ASN A 39 -5.58 11.03 -1.41
N PRO A 40 -4.88 10.77 -2.52
CA PRO A 40 -3.73 9.85 -2.55
C PRO A 40 -2.59 10.22 -1.60
N SER A 41 -2.55 11.47 -1.14
CA SER A 41 -1.59 11.91 -0.10
C SER A 41 -2.01 11.48 1.31
N HIS A 42 -3.21 10.92 1.49
CA HIS A 42 -3.61 10.28 2.74
C HIS A 42 -2.88 8.95 2.89
N ASN A 43 -2.28 8.76 4.03
CA ASN A 43 -1.44 7.62 4.37
C ASN A 43 -2.17 6.25 4.37
N ALA A 44 -3.48 6.22 4.10
CA ALA A 44 -4.27 4.99 4.01
C ALA A 44 -4.52 4.53 2.57
N TYR A 45 -4.15 5.33 1.57
CA TYR A 45 -4.28 4.96 0.16
C TYR A 45 -3.18 3.98 -0.24
N ILE A 46 -3.57 2.87 -0.82
CA ILE A 46 -2.67 1.88 -1.41
C ILE A 46 -3.07 1.71 -2.87
N GLN A 47 -2.16 2.01 -3.78
CA GLN A 47 -2.43 1.96 -5.20
C GLN A 47 -2.80 0.54 -5.65
N GLY A 48 -3.87 0.44 -6.44
CA GLY A 48 -4.39 -0.83 -6.93
C GLY A 48 -5.29 -1.58 -5.94
N TYR A 49 -5.48 -1.07 -4.70
CA TYR A 49 -6.39 -1.67 -3.75
C TYR A 49 -7.59 -0.78 -3.46
N ARG A 50 -8.75 -1.41 -3.38
CA ARG A 50 -10.00 -0.75 -3.03
C ARG A 50 -10.19 -0.79 -1.52
N ILE A 51 -9.83 0.30 -0.85
CA ILE A 51 -9.90 0.42 0.61
C ILE A 51 -10.87 1.53 0.98
N GLY A 52 -11.85 1.21 1.81
CA GLY A 52 -12.71 2.18 2.46
C GLY A 52 -12.24 2.44 3.89
N GLY A 53 -12.33 3.70 4.36
CA GLY A 53 -11.89 3.98 5.70
C GLY A 53 -12.29 5.35 6.23
N LYS A 54 -12.19 5.49 7.57
CA LYS A 54 -12.49 6.74 8.28
C LYS A 54 -11.62 6.91 9.50
N SER A 55 -10.95 8.06 9.59
CA SER A 55 -10.24 8.48 10.79
C SER A 55 -11.20 9.00 11.86
N GLY A 56 -10.82 8.79 13.11
CA GLY A 56 -11.46 9.36 14.28
C GLY A 56 -10.43 10.06 15.16
N THR A 57 -10.88 11.08 15.86
CA THR A 57 -10.10 11.78 16.88
C THR A 57 -11.07 12.13 18.00
N ALA A 58 -10.85 11.60 19.17
CA ALA A 58 -11.68 11.82 20.33
C ALA A 58 -10.88 12.46 21.47
N GLU A 59 -11.44 13.47 22.09
CA GLU A 59 -10.88 14.10 23.30
C GLU A 59 -11.20 13.25 24.53
N ILE A 60 -10.22 13.00 25.39
CA ILE A 60 -10.39 12.24 26.62
C ILE A 60 -10.86 13.21 27.72
N ARG A 61 -12.17 13.21 27.99
CA ARG A 61 -12.78 14.14 28.95
C ARG A 61 -12.58 13.78 30.43
N ALA A 62 -11.97 12.65 30.73
CA ALA A 62 -11.83 12.19 32.13
C ALA A 62 -10.78 12.97 32.93
N THR A 63 -9.87 13.67 32.25
CA THR A 63 -8.78 14.44 32.86
C THR A 63 -8.94 15.92 32.52
N ARG A 64 -9.88 16.60 33.22
CA ARG A 64 -10.20 18.03 33.01
C ARG A 64 -9.03 19.01 33.24
N ASP A 65 -7.92 18.53 33.75
CA ASP A 65 -6.78 19.35 34.16
C ASP A 65 -5.54 19.16 33.21
N ILE A 66 -5.64 18.31 32.19
CA ILE A 66 -4.59 18.10 31.22
C ILE A 66 -5.14 18.47 29.83
N GLU A 67 -4.73 19.61 29.33
CA GLU A 67 -4.97 20.03 27.95
C GLU A 67 -4.26 19.03 27.04
N ASP A 68 -4.95 18.55 25.96
CA ASP A 68 -4.41 17.73 24.87
C ASP A 68 -4.38 16.19 25.06
N ASP A 69 -5.27 15.62 25.85
CA ASP A 69 -5.46 14.17 25.88
C ASP A 69 -6.44 13.72 24.78
N TYR A 70 -5.92 12.99 23.80
CA TYR A 70 -6.68 12.50 22.65
C TYR A 70 -6.55 10.99 22.44
N VAL A 71 -7.56 10.43 21.79
CA VAL A 71 -7.52 9.10 21.18
C VAL A 71 -7.56 9.27 19.66
N ALA A 72 -6.48 8.90 19.00
CA ALA A 72 -6.40 8.85 17.56
C ALA A 72 -6.83 7.46 17.07
N SER A 73 -7.74 7.39 16.11
CA SER A 73 -8.20 6.10 15.58
C SER A 73 -8.39 6.13 14.08
N TYR A 74 -8.32 4.95 13.47
CA TYR A 74 -8.64 4.73 12.08
C TYR A 74 -9.30 3.35 11.91
N CYS A 75 -10.48 3.35 11.30
CA CYS A 75 -11.18 2.14 10.92
C CYS A 75 -11.18 2.04 9.41
N CYS A 76 -10.77 0.90 8.86
CA CYS A 76 -10.76 0.63 7.43
C CYS A 76 -11.20 -0.80 7.13
N PHE A 77 -11.58 -1.02 5.88
CA PHE A 77 -12.02 -2.32 5.38
C PHE A 77 -11.60 -2.50 3.92
N ALA A 78 -11.43 -3.73 3.51
CA ALA A 78 -11.05 -4.11 2.15
C ALA A 78 -11.56 -5.53 1.80
N PRO A 79 -11.82 -5.81 0.51
CA PRO A 79 -12.08 -4.87 -0.59
C PRO A 79 -13.30 -3.99 -0.30
N ALA A 80 -13.37 -2.75 -0.84
CA ALA A 80 -14.45 -1.82 -0.50
C ALA A 80 -15.83 -2.24 -1.06
N ASP A 81 -15.85 -2.96 -2.18
CA ASP A 81 -17.06 -3.47 -2.81
C ASP A 81 -17.62 -4.74 -2.14
N ASP A 82 -16.74 -5.63 -1.67
CA ASP A 82 -17.11 -6.85 -0.95
C ASP A 82 -16.16 -7.09 0.24
N PRO A 83 -16.38 -6.39 1.37
CA PRO A 83 -15.43 -6.41 2.48
C PRO A 83 -15.28 -7.77 3.15
N GLU A 84 -14.07 -8.29 3.15
CA GLU A 84 -13.69 -9.50 3.88
C GLU A 84 -12.80 -9.22 5.10
N LEU A 85 -12.18 -8.04 5.12
CA LEU A 85 -11.33 -7.58 6.21
C LEU A 85 -11.82 -6.24 6.74
N ILE A 86 -11.93 -6.12 8.05
CA ILE A 86 -12.10 -4.85 8.75
C ILE A 86 -10.99 -4.72 9.80
N MET A 87 -10.38 -3.55 9.87
CA MET A 87 -9.33 -3.24 10.83
C MET A 87 -9.63 -1.94 11.56
N LEU A 88 -9.42 -1.94 12.88
CA LEU A 88 -9.43 -0.75 13.72
C LEU A 88 -8.08 -0.61 14.39
N ILE A 89 -7.42 0.54 14.18
CA ILE A 89 -6.22 0.92 14.90
C ILE A 89 -6.54 2.12 15.78
N GLN A 90 -6.05 2.09 17.00
CA GLN A 90 -6.23 3.15 17.96
C GLN A 90 -4.90 3.42 18.68
N ALA A 91 -4.61 4.68 18.91
CA ALA A 91 -3.53 5.16 19.76
C ALA A 91 -4.09 6.09 20.82
N ASP A 92 -3.93 5.70 22.08
CA ASP A 92 -4.27 6.52 23.22
C ASP A 92 -3.07 7.41 23.57
N TYR A 93 -3.34 8.67 23.87
CA TYR A 93 -2.31 9.66 24.23
C TYR A 93 -1.20 9.77 23.20
N PRO A 94 -1.50 10.08 21.92
CA PRO A 94 -0.49 10.20 20.90
C PRO A 94 0.53 11.28 21.23
N ASN A 95 1.77 11.10 20.75
CA ASN A 95 2.83 12.08 20.97
C ASN A 95 2.44 13.44 20.36
N PRO A 96 2.35 14.53 21.16
CA PRO A 96 1.95 15.84 20.67
C PRO A 96 2.83 16.40 19.54
N GLU A 97 4.10 15.98 19.46
CA GLU A 97 5.02 16.39 18.39
C GLU A 97 4.60 15.84 17.01
N ILE A 98 3.95 14.67 16.98
CA ILE A 98 3.40 14.07 15.76
C ILE A 98 2.01 14.66 15.49
N GLY A 99 1.27 15.01 16.54
CA GLY A 99 -0.10 15.48 16.51
C GLY A 99 -1.09 14.45 17.07
N TYR A 100 -2.37 14.77 17.02
CA TYR A 100 -3.43 13.96 17.63
C TYR A 100 -4.49 13.46 16.62
N TYR A 101 -4.38 13.84 15.34
CA TYR A 101 -5.32 13.41 14.32
C TYR A 101 -5.08 11.96 13.92
N GLY A 102 -6.14 11.14 13.92
CA GLY A 102 -6.06 9.74 13.47
C GLY A 102 -5.44 9.59 12.09
N SER A 103 -5.72 10.53 11.18
CA SER A 103 -5.13 10.55 9.84
C SER A 103 -3.61 10.74 9.80
N LYS A 104 -3.00 11.24 10.87
CA LYS A 104 -1.54 11.40 10.96
C LYS A 104 -0.87 10.34 11.83
N VAL A 105 -1.57 9.96 12.91
CA VAL A 105 -0.97 9.13 13.96
C VAL A 105 -1.06 7.65 13.62
N VAL A 106 -2.24 7.18 13.17
CA VAL A 106 -2.48 5.74 13.01
C VAL A 106 -2.68 5.27 11.57
N THR A 107 -3.03 6.15 10.64
CA THR A 107 -3.18 5.74 9.22
C THR A 107 -1.91 5.23 8.56
N PRO A 108 -0.69 5.72 8.85
CA PRO A 108 0.54 5.14 8.27
C PRO A 108 0.69 3.66 8.64
N TYR A 109 0.43 3.32 9.90
CA TYR A 109 0.48 1.92 10.35
C TYR A 109 -0.63 1.07 9.73
N ALA A 110 -1.82 1.67 9.52
CA ALA A 110 -2.90 0.99 8.82
C ALA A 110 -2.51 0.64 7.39
N GLN A 111 -1.84 1.55 6.69
CA GLN A 111 -1.32 1.32 5.35
C GLN A 111 -0.32 0.17 5.33
N GLU A 112 0.73 0.22 6.16
CA GLU A 112 1.75 -0.82 6.25
C GLU A 112 1.13 -2.21 6.51
N ILE A 113 0.21 -2.30 7.47
CA ILE A 113 -0.47 -3.56 7.78
C ILE A 113 -1.31 -4.06 6.60
N MET A 114 -2.04 -3.17 5.93
CA MET A 114 -2.86 -3.55 4.77
C MET A 114 -2.01 -3.99 3.59
N GLU A 115 -0.87 -3.35 3.33
CA GLU A 115 0.07 -3.74 2.27
C GLU A 115 0.61 -5.15 2.45
N GLU A 116 0.77 -5.61 3.70
CA GLU A 116 1.22 -6.96 4.00
C GLU A 116 0.07 -7.99 4.05
N ILE A 117 -1.05 -7.62 4.66
CA ILE A 117 -2.12 -8.59 4.93
C ILE A 117 -2.98 -8.89 3.70
N LEU A 118 -3.21 -7.91 2.81
CA LEU A 118 -4.04 -8.12 1.63
C LEU A 118 -3.47 -9.19 0.68
N PRO A 119 -2.18 -9.13 0.29
CA PRO A 119 -1.59 -10.21 -0.52
C PRO A 119 -1.59 -11.56 0.20
N TYR A 120 -1.38 -11.57 1.52
CA TYR A 120 -1.43 -12.79 2.33
C TYR A 120 -2.82 -13.45 2.31
N MET A 121 -3.89 -12.63 2.27
CA MET A 121 -5.27 -13.11 2.13
C MET A 121 -5.64 -13.48 0.68
N GLY A 122 -4.74 -13.26 -0.28
CA GLY A 122 -4.97 -13.57 -1.70
C GLY A 122 -5.58 -12.42 -2.50
N PHE A 123 -5.68 -11.23 -1.92
CA PHE A 123 -6.07 -10.01 -2.64
C PHE A 123 -4.83 -9.39 -3.28
N TYR A 124 -4.86 -9.20 -4.58
CA TYR A 124 -3.78 -8.59 -5.34
C TYR A 124 -4.22 -7.24 -5.90
N PRO A 125 -3.27 -6.30 -6.12
CA PRO A 125 -3.62 -4.98 -6.63
C PRO A 125 -4.17 -5.07 -8.06
N GLU A 126 -5.26 -4.35 -8.31
CA GLU A 126 -5.83 -4.14 -9.63
C GLU A 126 -5.60 -2.69 -10.04
N TYR A 127 -4.77 -2.50 -11.08
CA TYR A 127 -4.43 -1.17 -11.55
C TYR A 127 -5.32 -0.75 -12.71
N THR A 128 -5.77 0.50 -12.70
CA THR A 128 -6.38 1.12 -13.87
C THR A 128 -5.34 1.27 -15.01
N ASP A 129 -5.81 1.45 -16.24
CA ASP A 129 -4.91 1.68 -17.39
C ASP A 129 -4.02 2.91 -17.19
N GLU A 130 -4.49 3.94 -16.50
CA GLU A 130 -3.75 5.14 -16.14
C GLU A 130 -2.67 4.83 -15.10
N GLU A 131 -3.01 4.17 -14.02
CA GLU A 131 -2.08 3.77 -12.97
C GLU A 131 -1.00 2.82 -13.51
N ALA A 132 -1.38 1.85 -14.33
CA ALA A 132 -0.45 0.94 -14.98
C ALA A 132 0.56 1.67 -15.89
N LYS A 133 0.13 2.73 -16.56
CA LYS A 133 1.02 3.58 -17.37
C LYS A 133 2.01 4.37 -16.50
N GLU A 134 1.57 4.89 -15.36
CA GLU A 134 2.44 5.62 -14.44
C GLU A 134 3.45 4.73 -13.72
N MET A 135 3.11 3.45 -13.52
CA MET A 135 3.98 2.46 -12.92
C MET A 135 4.98 1.84 -13.91
N ASN A 136 4.73 2.00 -15.20
CA ASN A 136 5.57 1.45 -16.25
C ASN A 136 6.58 2.47 -16.76
N VAL A 137 7.79 1.99 -17.02
CA VAL A 137 8.89 2.75 -17.58
C VAL A 137 9.30 2.11 -18.91
N ALA A 138 9.44 2.92 -19.94
CA ALA A 138 9.99 2.42 -21.21
C ALA A 138 11.50 2.16 -21.08
N VAL A 139 11.94 0.97 -21.39
CA VAL A 139 13.36 0.60 -21.37
C VAL A 139 14.13 1.51 -22.34
N PRO A 140 15.16 2.24 -21.89
CA PRO A 140 15.94 3.14 -22.72
C PRO A 140 16.85 2.39 -23.71
N LEU A 141 17.36 3.08 -24.72
CA LEU A 141 18.42 2.55 -25.58
C LEU A 141 19.74 2.59 -24.82
N LEU A 142 20.30 1.41 -24.55
CA LEU A 142 21.56 1.27 -23.81
C LEU A 142 22.66 0.60 -24.65
N GLN A 143 22.31 0.10 -25.84
CA GLN A 143 23.30 -0.48 -26.75
C GLN A 143 24.37 0.56 -27.08
N ASP A 144 25.62 0.14 -27.11
CA ASP A 144 26.82 0.94 -27.33
C ASP A 144 27.17 1.93 -26.20
N ALA A 145 26.36 2.01 -25.15
CA ALA A 145 26.70 2.77 -23.93
C ALA A 145 27.76 2.03 -23.10
N THR A 146 28.55 2.77 -22.34
CA THR A 146 29.39 2.14 -21.31
C THR A 146 28.51 1.52 -20.22
N ILE A 147 29.00 0.43 -19.61
CA ILE A 147 28.24 -0.24 -18.52
C ILE A 147 27.90 0.77 -17.41
N GLU A 148 28.84 1.63 -17.01
CA GLU A 148 28.61 2.67 -15.99
C GLU A 148 27.48 3.63 -16.36
N ASN A 149 27.46 4.13 -17.59
CA ASN A 149 26.40 5.03 -18.05
C ASN A 149 25.04 4.31 -18.15
N ALA A 150 25.04 3.06 -18.60
CA ALA A 150 23.81 2.25 -18.68
C ALA A 150 23.23 2.01 -17.28
N GLN A 151 24.05 1.67 -16.30
CA GLN A 151 23.65 1.50 -14.90
C GLN A 151 23.05 2.79 -14.33
N ALA A 152 23.77 3.90 -14.47
CA ALA A 152 23.29 5.20 -13.97
C ALA A 152 21.96 5.61 -14.62
N THR A 153 21.79 5.33 -15.92
CA THR A 153 20.54 5.62 -16.62
C THR A 153 19.37 4.79 -16.08
N LEU A 154 19.57 3.49 -15.87
CA LEU A 154 18.56 2.60 -15.33
C LEU A 154 18.17 2.97 -13.88
N GLU A 155 19.15 3.29 -13.05
CA GLU A 155 18.92 3.75 -11.67
C GLU A 155 18.11 5.05 -11.63
N GLN A 156 18.42 6.03 -12.48
CA GLN A 156 17.64 7.28 -12.58
C GLN A 156 16.19 7.04 -13.02
N MET A 157 15.96 5.99 -13.81
CA MET A 157 14.62 5.60 -14.26
C MET A 157 13.89 4.68 -13.28
N GLY A 158 14.52 4.34 -12.14
CA GLY A 158 13.94 3.44 -11.14
C GLY A 158 13.88 1.98 -11.60
N LEU A 159 14.76 1.59 -12.53
CA LEU A 159 14.91 0.21 -13.00
C LEU A 159 16.12 -0.45 -12.34
N THR A 160 16.08 -1.77 -12.21
CA THR A 160 17.21 -2.58 -11.76
C THR A 160 17.94 -3.19 -12.96
N TYR A 161 19.15 -3.67 -12.74
CA TYR A 161 19.93 -4.26 -13.83
C TYR A 161 20.73 -5.49 -13.37
N GLU A 162 21.13 -6.27 -14.36
CA GLU A 162 22.09 -7.36 -14.21
C GLU A 162 23.06 -7.31 -15.38
N VAL A 163 24.37 -7.34 -15.12
CA VAL A 163 25.40 -7.30 -16.15
C VAL A 163 25.93 -8.71 -16.39
N VAL A 164 25.90 -9.15 -17.62
CA VAL A 164 26.44 -10.43 -18.07
C VAL A 164 27.59 -10.18 -19.03
N GLY A 165 28.76 -10.65 -18.66
CA GLY A 165 30.01 -10.43 -19.37
C GLY A 165 30.99 -9.54 -18.62
N SER A 166 32.17 -9.28 -19.16
CA SER A 166 33.25 -8.52 -18.55
C SER A 166 33.75 -7.33 -19.42
N GLY A 167 33.03 -7.03 -20.47
CA GLY A 167 33.34 -5.90 -21.34
C GLY A 167 32.86 -4.57 -20.71
N SER A 168 33.42 -3.45 -21.19
CA SER A 168 33.10 -2.12 -20.75
C SER A 168 31.89 -1.48 -21.44
N THR A 169 31.34 -2.14 -22.45
CA THR A 169 30.28 -1.59 -23.33
C THR A 169 29.14 -2.59 -23.45
N VAL A 170 27.90 -2.07 -23.46
CA VAL A 170 26.69 -2.88 -23.68
C VAL A 170 26.59 -3.28 -25.16
N VAL A 171 26.62 -4.57 -25.44
CA VAL A 171 26.44 -5.13 -26.80
C VAL A 171 24.97 -5.35 -27.12
N SER A 172 24.20 -5.78 -26.13
CA SER A 172 22.77 -5.95 -26.26
C SER A 172 22.09 -5.84 -24.88
N GLN A 173 20.79 -5.66 -24.89
CA GLN A 173 19.96 -5.53 -23.68
C GLN A 173 18.68 -6.34 -23.80
N SER A 174 18.14 -6.76 -22.67
CA SER A 174 16.83 -7.41 -22.58
C SER A 174 16.11 -6.94 -21.31
N PRO A 175 14.86 -6.43 -21.39
CA PRO A 175 14.05 -6.24 -22.60
C PRO A 175 14.65 -5.25 -23.60
N THR A 176 14.13 -5.29 -24.85
CA THR A 176 14.57 -4.36 -25.92
C THR A 176 14.09 -2.93 -25.63
N THR A 177 14.80 -1.96 -26.24
CA THR A 177 14.43 -0.54 -26.19
C THR A 177 12.96 -0.30 -26.51
N GLY A 178 12.32 0.55 -25.73
CA GLY A 178 10.90 0.89 -25.88
C GLY A 178 9.93 -0.12 -25.25
N THR A 179 10.40 -1.27 -24.76
CA THR A 179 9.55 -2.20 -24.01
C THR A 179 9.11 -1.54 -22.70
N SER A 180 7.82 -1.59 -22.41
CA SER A 180 7.27 -1.08 -21.16
C SER A 180 7.46 -2.13 -20.06
N VAL A 181 8.12 -1.76 -18.97
CA VAL A 181 8.36 -2.60 -17.80
C VAL A 181 7.95 -1.86 -16.53
N ALA A 182 7.52 -2.58 -15.51
CA ALA A 182 7.18 -1.97 -14.24
C ALA A 182 8.40 -1.29 -13.59
N LYS A 183 8.20 -0.22 -12.83
CA LYS A 183 9.25 0.35 -11.97
C LYS A 183 9.85 -0.74 -11.08
N GLY A 184 11.18 -0.73 -10.90
CA GLY A 184 11.91 -1.81 -10.25
C GLY A 184 12.17 -3.03 -11.14
N GLY A 185 11.60 -3.06 -12.35
CA GLY A 185 11.85 -4.13 -13.34
C GLY A 185 13.32 -4.26 -13.68
N LYS A 186 13.75 -5.49 -13.97
CA LYS A 186 15.15 -5.80 -14.25
C LYS A 186 15.44 -5.72 -15.74
N VAL A 187 16.54 -5.04 -16.07
CA VAL A 187 17.13 -5.01 -17.43
C VAL A 187 18.44 -5.75 -17.42
N LEU A 188 18.57 -6.73 -18.30
CA LEU A 188 19.79 -7.49 -18.52
C LEU A 188 20.69 -6.70 -19.49
N LEU A 189 21.92 -6.44 -19.10
CA LEU A 189 22.96 -5.80 -19.91
C LEU A 189 24.00 -6.85 -20.30
N LEU A 190 24.09 -7.12 -21.59
CA LEU A 190 25.08 -8.08 -22.14
C LEU A 190 26.28 -7.30 -22.62
N SER A 191 27.47 -7.63 -22.11
CA SER A 191 28.75 -7.10 -22.56
C SER A 191 29.60 -8.21 -23.21
N LEU A 192 30.66 -7.81 -23.94
CA LEU A 192 31.57 -8.80 -24.56
C LEU A 192 32.23 -9.65 -23.46
N ILE A 193 32.23 -10.97 -23.66
CA ILE A 193 33.02 -11.90 -22.87
C ILE A 193 34.37 -12.03 -23.59
N HIS A 194 35.43 -11.56 -22.96
CA HIS A 194 36.77 -11.94 -23.41
C HIS A 194 37.00 -13.40 -23.00
N ILE A 195 37.05 -14.27 -24.04
CA ILE A 195 37.53 -15.64 -23.93
C ILE A 195 39.04 -15.62 -24.00
#